data_cd675488b50e030af4bd6ce5b10c2a26
#
_entry.id   cd675488b50e030af4bd6ce5b10c2a26
#
_cell.length_a   1.000
_cell.length_b   1.000
_cell.length_c   1.000
_cell.angle_alpha   90.00
_cell.angle_beta   90.00
_cell.angle_gamma   90.00
#
_symmetry.space_group_name_H-M   'P 1'
#
loop_
_entity.id
_entity.type
_entity.pdbx_description
1 polymer ?
#
loop_
_entity_poly.entity_id
_entity_poly.type
_entity_poly.pdbx_seq_one_letter_code
_entity_poly.pdbx_strand_id
1 'polypeptide(L)'
;MAHTQVNPLVAKASELCAEKKYDEALTQIDEGFKSADLNSDPNAWFVKGYILKELYKQKEANQRQSNFRYRSVAALTKAREFDSNLEFATNIDAALQFIAFTYFNDALLRSAEMDSESENEPHDLFKKFEELYKGSDTELKDLKLEFNSKMAEGHYRNWIKNTEDNHHYSLCLEYYSKVLALDNRNCTANLNLAIVNYNQGVYMIRKIGAQTDMMDLISIQDESVKKFKAAIPYAQQAFASCAPSSTNYKVLMFVNRALGREEEYLRLKKESEKKFKSN
;
A
#
# COMPACT_ATOMS: atom_id res chain seq x y z
N MET A 1 18.66 25.03 38.06
CA MET A 1 17.69 24.58 37.06
C MET A 1 16.34 25.16 37.45
N ALA A 2 15.80 26.12 36.71
CA ALA A 2 14.46 26.64 36.99
C ALA A 2 13.45 25.54 36.60
N HIS A 3 12.73 25.00 37.58
CA HIS A 3 11.56 24.20 37.30
C HIS A 3 10.56 25.13 36.61
N THR A 4 10.42 25.00 35.31
CA THR A 4 9.36 25.67 34.57
C THR A 4 8.04 25.12 35.09
N GLN A 5 7.29 25.97 35.83
CA GLN A 5 6.02 25.58 36.40
C GLN A 5 5.06 25.29 35.24
N VAL A 6 4.57 24.05 35.14
CA VAL A 6 3.63 23.63 34.09
C VAL A 6 2.40 24.53 34.19
N ASN A 7 1.98 25.08 33.03
CA ASN A 7 0.77 25.90 32.97
C ASN A 7 -0.44 25.13 33.55
N PRO A 8 -1.24 25.71 34.45
CA PRO A 8 -2.36 25.01 35.10
C PRO A 8 -3.39 24.42 34.13
N LEU A 9 -3.63 25.07 32.98
CA LEU A 9 -4.56 24.58 31.95
C LEU A 9 -3.99 23.37 31.22
N VAL A 10 -2.67 23.33 30.96
CA VAL A 10 -1.98 22.16 30.39
C VAL A 10 -2.02 20.99 31.36
N ALA A 11 -1.75 21.23 32.65
CA ALA A 11 -1.84 20.22 33.71
C ALA A 11 -3.26 19.64 33.77
N LYS A 12 -4.28 20.51 33.78
CA LYS A 12 -5.69 20.09 33.82
C LYS A 12 -6.10 19.29 32.60
N ALA A 13 -5.68 19.71 31.41
CA ALA A 13 -5.92 18.95 30.17
C ALA A 13 -5.27 17.56 30.23
N SER A 14 -4.07 17.45 30.79
CA SER A 14 -3.37 16.16 30.97
C SER A 14 -4.11 15.25 31.96
N GLU A 15 -4.63 15.77 33.07
CA GLU A 15 -5.46 15.02 34.04
C GLU A 15 -6.72 14.46 33.35
N LEU A 16 -7.48 15.33 32.65
CA LEU A 16 -8.67 14.93 31.91
C LEU A 16 -8.36 13.87 30.82
N CYS A 17 -7.18 13.99 30.21
CA CYS A 17 -6.71 13.01 29.23
C CYS A 17 -6.46 11.64 29.89
N ALA A 18 -5.87 11.62 31.10
CA ALA A 18 -5.68 10.39 31.88
C ALA A 18 -7.02 9.74 32.27
N GLU A 19 -8.03 10.57 32.54
CA GLU A 19 -9.43 10.13 32.78
C GLU A 19 -10.20 9.75 31.50
N LYS A 20 -9.56 9.83 30.32
CA LYS A 20 -10.16 9.60 28.98
C LYS A 20 -11.32 10.55 28.64
N LYS A 21 -11.38 11.72 29.27
CA LYS A 21 -12.34 12.80 28.99
C LYS A 21 -11.80 13.74 27.91
N TYR A 22 -11.58 13.20 26.71
CA TYR A 22 -10.81 13.91 25.65
C TYR A 22 -11.50 15.17 25.12
N ASP A 23 -12.84 15.26 25.10
CA ASP A 23 -13.54 16.48 24.69
C ASP A 23 -13.35 17.61 25.68
N GLU A 24 -13.43 17.30 26.97
CA GLU A 24 -13.17 18.26 28.05
C GLU A 24 -11.69 18.67 28.05
N ALA A 25 -10.77 17.70 27.84
CA ALA A 25 -9.35 17.96 27.73
C ALA A 25 -9.04 18.88 26.54
N LEU A 26 -9.68 18.67 25.38
CA LEU A 26 -9.51 19.54 24.20
C LEU A 26 -9.99 20.96 24.50
N THR A 27 -11.11 21.11 25.19
CA THR A 27 -11.64 22.41 25.58
C THR A 27 -10.66 23.14 26.51
N GLN A 28 -10.09 22.46 27.50
CA GLN A 28 -9.13 23.05 28.43
C GLN A 28 -7.82 23.47 27.74
N ILE A 29 -7.26 22.64 26.89
CA ILE A 29 -6.02 22.98 26.17
C ILE A 29 -6.24 24.09 25.16
N ASP A 30 -7.40 24.14 24.46
CA ASP A 30 -7.73 25.21 23.53
C ASP A 30 -7.96 26.56 24.27
N GLU A 31 -8.51 26.54 25.48
CA GLU A 31 -8.56 27.71 26.34
C GLU A 31 -7.16 28.21 26.72
N GLY A 32 -6.26 27.28 27.06
CA GLY A 32 -4.85 27.59 27.34
C GLY A 32 -4.16 28.31 26.18
N PHE A 33 -4.42 27.89 24.95
CA PHE A 33 -3.83 28.50 23.74
C PHE A 33 -4.35 29.92 23.43
N LYS A 34 -5.29 30.46 24.20
CA LYS A 34 -5.61 31.89 24.16
C LYS A 34 -4.50 32.74 24.78
N SER A 35 -3.67 32.16 25.65
CA SER A 35 -2.46 32.80 26.17
C SER A 35 -1.32 32.65 25.17
N ALA A 36 -0.61 33.77 24.89
CA ALA A 36 0.52 33.77 23.98
C ALA A 36 1.68 32.86 24.45
N ASP A 37 1.80 32.64 25.76
CA ASP A 37 2.91 31.87 26.36
C ASP A 37 2.90 30.40 25.93
N LEU A 38 1.72 29.83 25.62
CA LEU A 38 1.61 28.43 25.19
C LEU A 38 1.91 28.22 23.69
N ASN A 39 1.98 29.28 22.90
CA ASN A 39 2.21 29.15 21.45
C ASN A 39 3.60 28.58 21.10
N SER A 40 4.57 28.68 22.02
CA SER A 40 5.91 28.09 21.89
C SER A 40 6.21 27.01 22.92
N ASP A 41 5.22 26.56 23.69
CA ASP A 41 5.39 25.50 24.69
C ASP A 41 5.27 24.12 24.02
N PRO A 42 6.36 23.32 23.93
CA PRO A 42 6.33 21.99 23.31
C PRO A 42 5.39 21.02 24.06
N ASN A 43 5.30 21.14 25.39
CA ASN A 43 4.40 20.30 26.19
C ASN A 43 2.92 20.58 25.85
N ALA A 44 2.53 21.85 25.78
CA ALA A 44 1.16 22.22 25.42
C ALA A 44 0.77 21.67 24.02
N TRP A 45 1.65 21.81 23.04
CA TRP A 45 1.42 21.27 21.71
C TRP A 45 1.40 19.74 21.68
N PHE A 46 2.26 19.07 22.46
CA PHE A 46 2.24 17.61 22.58
C PHE A 46 0.92 17.13 23.22
N VAL A 47 0.50 17.71 24.34
CA VAL A 47 -0.77 17.38 25.01
C VAL A 47 -1.96 17.56 24.05
N LYS A 48 -2.01 18.68 23.32
CA LYS A 48 -3.04 18.92 22.31
C LYS A 48 -3.04 17.88 21.21
N GLY A 49 -1.86 17.57 20.66
CA GLY A 49 -1.69 16.56 19.62
C GLY A 49 -2.12 15.16 20.08
N TYR A 50 -1.77 14.78 21.30
CA TYR A 50 -2.16 13.52 21.90
C TYR A 50 -3.68 13.41 22.11
N ILE A 51 -4.32 14.45 22.65
CA ILE A 51 -5.78 14.52 22.80
C ILE A 51 -6.47 14.33 21.45
N LEU A 52 -6.03 15.06 20.43
CA LEU A 52 -6.60 14.97 19.08
C LEU A 52 -6.42 13.57 18.45
N LYS A 53 -5.27 12.90 18.71
CA LYS A 53 -5.04 11.50 18.32
C LYS A 53 -6.04 10.55 18.99
N GLU A 54 -6.32 10.74 20.27
CA GLU A 54 -7.28 9.89 20.98
C GLU A 54 -8.73 10.16 20.53
N LEU A 55 -9.08 11.42 20.25
CA LEU A 55 -10.38 11.77 19.64
C LEU A 55 -10.55 11.18 18.24
N TYR A 56 -9.49 11.18 17.43
CA TYR A 56 -9.47 10.45 16.16
C TYR A 56 -9.84 8.98 16.35
N LYS A 57 -9.16 8.29 17.27
CA LYS A 57 -9.43 6.87 17.56
C LYS A 57 -10.87 6.61 17.97
N GLN A 58 -11.44 7.50 18.77
CA GLN A 58 -12.79 7.30 19.30
C GLN A 58 -13.90 7.65 18.32
N LYS A 59 -13.70 8.69 17.50
CA LYS A 59 -14.80 9.31 16.74
C LYS A 59 -14.65 9.20 15.22
N GLU A 60 -13.42 9.15 14.71
CA GLU A 60 -13.16 9.29 13.28
C GLU A 60 -12.30 8.17 12.68
N ALA A 61 -11.96 7.11 13.44
CA ALA A 61 -11.08 6.03 12.99
C ALA A 61 -11.56 5.33 11.71
N ASN A 62 -12.88 5.31 11.48
CA ASN A 62 -13.49 4.70 10.29
C ASN A 62 -13.92 5.73 9.22
N GLN A 63 -13.61 7.01 9.43
CA GLN A 63 -13.99 8.06 8.48
C GLN A 63 -12.92 8.20 7.39
N ARG A 64 -13.37 8.31 6.14
CA ARG A 64 -12.48 8.51 4.96
C ARG A 64 -11.62 9.76 5.11
N GLN A 65 -12.17 10.82 5.69
CA GLN A 65 -11.45 12.05 6.03
C GLN A 65 -11.62 12.34 7.52
N SER A 66 -10.50 12.57 8.19
CA SER A 66 -10.50 12.84 9.62
C SER A 66 -9.88 14.20 9.92
N ASN A 67 -10.68 15.10 10.50
CA ASN A 67 -10.21 16.39 10.95
C ASN A 67 -9.33 16.26 12.20
N PHE A 68 -9.68 15.35 13.13
CA PHE A 68 -8.87 15.12 14.32
C PHE A 68 -7.48 14.57 13.98
N ARG A 69 -7.40 13.62 13.03
CA ARG A 69 -6.11 13.09 12.57
C ARG A 69 -5.21 14.19 11.99
N TYR A 70 -5.76 15.00 11.10
CA TYR A 70 -5.02 16.12 10.49
C TYR A 70 -4.54 17.14 11.55
N ARG A 71 -5.42 17.57 12.45
CA ARG A 71 -5.07 18.50 13.53
C ARG A 71 -4.07 17.91 14.51
N SER A 72 -4.12 16.60 14.78
CA SER A 72 -3.16 15.91 15.62
C SER A 72 -1.76 15.96 15.03
N VAL A 73 -1.60 15.64 13.72
CA VAL A 73 -0.31 15.77 13.03
C VAL A 73 0.23 17.19 13.14
N ALA A 74 -0.60 18.20 12.85
CA ALA A 74 -0.18 19.59 12.91
C ALA A 74 0.30 20.00 14.32
N ALA A 75 -0.41 19.57 15.38
CA ALA A 75 -0.03 19.87 16.76
C ALA A 75 1.27 19.14 17.16
N LEU A 76 1.41 17.85 16.83
CA LEU A 76 2.63 17.09 17.13
C LEU A 76 3.86 17.60 16.37
N THR A 77 3.68 18.07 15.14
CA THR A 77 4.76 18.72 14.38
C THR A 77 5.23 19.99 15.06
N LYS A 78 4.28 20.83 15.52
CA LYS A 78 4.63 22.04 16.31
C LYS A 78 5.32 21.69 17.64
N ALA A 79 4.83 20.65 18.33
CA ALA A 79 5.52 20.18 19.52
C ALA A 79 6.98 19.84 19.23
N ARG A 80 7.24 19.17 18.12
CA ARG A 80 8.61 18.81 17.67
C ARG A 80 9.45 20.06 17.33
N GLU A 81 8.86 21.04 16.66
CA GLU A 81 9.56 22.30 16.29
C GLU A 81 10.03 23.08 17.52
N PHE A 82 9.23 23.08 18.59
CA PHE A 82 9.55 23.82 19.82
C PHE A 82 10.35 22.99 20.85
N ASP A 83 10.43 21.66 20.72
CA ASP A 83 11.13 20.75 21.64
C ASP A 83 12.64 20.74 21.38
N SER A 84 13.31 21.90 21.55
CA SER A 84 14.74 22.08 21.31
C SER A 84 15.62 21.18 22.20
N ASN A 85 15.16 20.81 23.38
CA ASN A 85 15.89 19.97 24.31
C ASN A 85 15.56 18.46 24.18
N LEU A 86 14.70 18.11 23.23
CA LEU A 86 14.25 16.74 22.95
C LEU A 86 13.58 16.05 24.18
N GLU A 87 12.96 16.83 25.05
CA GLU A 87 12.31 16.34 26.28
C GLU A 87 11.09 15.47 25.94
N PHE A 88 10.33 15.85 24.90
CA PHE A 88 9.12 15.15 24.45
C PHE A 88 9.35 14.28 23.21
N ALA A 89 10.57 14.26 22.68
CA ALA A 89 10.90 13.66 21.39
C ALA A 89 10.35 12.23 21.23
N THR A 90 10.62 11.36 22.20
CA THR A 90 10.17 9.95 22.17
C THR A 90 8.66 9.82 22.15
N ASN A 91 7.95 10.63 22.94
CA ASN A 91 6.49 10.60 23.02
C ASN A 91 5.84 11.16 21.75
N ILE A 92 6.42 12.23 21.19
CA ILE A 92 5.98 12.81 19.92
C ILE A 92 6.17 11.79 18.79
N ASP A 93 7.34 11.13 18.71
CA ASP A 93 7.61 10.12 17.70
C ASP A 93 6.66 8.94 17.82
N ALA A 94 6.40 8.44 19.01
CA ALA A 94 5.44 7.36 19.20
C ALA A 94 4.02 7.75 18.76
N ALA A 95 3.59 8.98 19.04
CA ALA A 95 2.28 9.47 18.62
C ALA A 95 2.19 9.65 17.10
N LEU A 96 3.22 10.22 16.46
CA LEU A 96 3.31 10.37 15.01
C LEU A 96 3.39 9.02 14.31
N GLN A 97 4.16 8.08 14.85
CA GLN A 97 4.28 6.71 14.32
C GLN A 97 2.92 5.99 14.33
N PHE A 98 2.15 6.12 15.43
CA PHE A 98 0.79 5.60 15.48
C PHE A 98 -0.08 6.17 14.35
N ILE A 99 -0.05 7.49 14.15
CA ILE A 99 -0.83 8.15 13.10
C ILE A 99 -0.32 7.74 11.70
N ALA A 100 0.98 7.61 11.50
CA ALA A 100 1.57 7.12 10.26
C ALA A 100 0.95 5.77 9.85
N PHE A 101 0.92 4.79 10.77
CA PHE A 101 0.31 3.49 10.49
C PHE A 101 -1.20 3.57 10.20
N THR A 102 -1.92 4.57 10.71
CA THR A 102 -3.33 4.74 10.30
C THR A 102 -3.45 5.17 8.85
N TYR A 103 -2.55 6.02 8.35
CA TYR A 103 -2.48 6.36 6.93
C TYR A 103 -2.07 5.17 6.06
N PHE A 104 -1.13 4.35 6.52
CA PHE A 104 -0.73 3.13 5.83
C PHE A 104 -1.90 2.15 5.69
N ASN A 105 -2.60 1.86 6.77
CA ASN A 105 -3.75 0.96 6.77
C ASN A 105 -4.87 1.47 5.85
N ASP A 106 -5.15 2.78 5.88
CA ASP A 106 -6.11 3.40 4.97
C ASP A 106 -5.65 3.27 3.51
N ALA A 107 -4.36 3.47 3.22
CA ALA A 107 -3.81 3.29 1.87
C ALA A 107 -4.03 1.87 1.34
N LEU A 108 -3.78 0.85 2.17
CA LEU A 108 -4.04 -0.54 1.81
C LEU A 108 -5.53 -0.82 1.58
N LEU A 109 -6.39 -0.30 2.46
CA LEU A 109 -7.84 -0.43 2.32
C LEU A 109 -8.34 0.22 1.03
N ARG A 110 -7.91 1.46 0.74
CA ARG A 110 -8.29 2.17 -0.49
C ARG A 110 -7.76 1.51 -1.74
N SER A 111 -6.56 0.91 -1.70
CA SER A 111 -6.05 0.08 -2.81
C SER A 111 -6.97 -1.12 -3.10
N ALA A 112 -7.61 -1.68 -2.05
CA ALA A 112 -8.56 -2.78 -2.22
C ALA A 112 -9.92 -2.33 -2.77
N GLU A 113 -10.33 -1.09 -2.52
CA GLU A 113 -11.64 -0.53 -2.89
C GLU A 113 -11.59 0.40 -4.11
N MET A 114 -10.40 0.71 -4.63
CA MET A 114 -10.23 1.74 -5.65
C MET A 114 -11.00 1.45 -6.94
N ASP A 115 -11.50 2.50 -7.51
CA ASP A 115 -12.06 2.60 -8.85
C ASP A 115 -11.32 3.70 -9.63
N SER A 116 -11.76 3.99 -10.85
CA SER A 116 -11.10 4.99 -11.72
C SER A 116 -11.17 6.42 -11.17
N GLU A 117 -12.12 6.74 -10.29
CA GLU A 117 -12.25 8.08 -9.72
C GLU A 117 -11.38 8.27 -8.48
N SER A 118 -11.09 7.17 -7.76
CA SER A 118 -10.37 7.15 -6.49
C SER A 118 -8.96 6.56 -6.57
N GLU A 119 -8.43 6.30 -7.77
CA GLU A 119 -7.17 5.57 -7.97
C GLU A 119 -5.93 6.25 -7.36
N ASN A 120 -5.94 7.57 -7.20
CA ASN A 120 -4.83 8.32 -6.60
C ASN A 120 -4.88 8.38 -5.07
N GLU A 121 -6.04 8.16 -4.47
CA GLU A 121 -6.22 8.27 -3.01
C GLU A 121 -5.28 7.37 -2.19
N PRO A 122 -5.09 6.07 -2.55
CA PRO A 122 -4.14 5.21 -1.85
C PRO A 122 -2.72 5.76 -1.87
N HIS A 123 -2.29 6.32 -2.99
CA HIS A 123 -0.96 6.89 -3.15
C HIS A 123 -0.76 8.13 -2.27
N ASP A 124 -1.74 9.03 -2.21
CA ASP A 124 -1.70 10.22 -1.37
C ASP A 124 -1.64 9.86 0.13
N LEU A 125 -2.37 8.83 0.53
CA LEU A 125 -2.34 8.31 1.90
C LEU A 125 -0.99 7.67 2.22
N PHE A 126 -0.43 6.88 1.30
CA PHE A 126 0.89 6.28 1.48
C PHE A 126 2.00 7.32 1.56
N LYS A 127 1.92 8.39 0.77
CA LYS A 127 2.86 9.52 0.86
C LYS A 127 2.82 10.18 2.24
N LYS A 128 1.62 10.40 2.81
CA LYS A 128 1.48 10.91 4.18
C LYS A 128 2.07 9.96 5.22
N PHE A 129 1.92 8.65 5.02
CA PHE A 129 2.59 7.66 5.85
C PHE A 129 4.12 7.84 5.79
N GLU A 130 4.72 7.91 4.59
CA GLU A 130 6.18 8.04 4.43
C GLU A 130 6.71 9.33 5.10
N GLU A 131 5.99 10.45 4.99
CA GLU A 131 6.36 11.73 5.61
C GLU A 131 6.43 11.65 7.14
N LEU A 132 5.58 10.84 7.76
CA LEU A 132 5.47 10.72 9.22
C LEU A 132 6.27 9.54 9.80
N TYR A 133 6.60 8.55 8.96
CA TYR A 133 7.23 7.31 9.41
C TYR A 133 8.67 7.56 9.90
N LYS A 134 9.00 6.98 11.07
CA LYS A 134 10.29 7.11 11.75
C LYS A 134 10.94 5.76 12.08
N GLY A 135 10.45 4.67 11.49
CA GLY A 135 11.02 3.34 11.67
C GLY A 135 12.29 3.11 10.83
N SER A 136 12.73 1.86 10.77
CA SER A 136 13.93 1.47 10.04
C SER A 136 13.70 1.41 8.52
N ASP A 137 14.76 1.59 7.75
CA ASP A 137 14.73 1.44 6.29
C ASP A 137 14.32 0.02 5.86
N THR A 138 14.69 -0.99 6.65
CA THR A 138 14.31 -2.39 6.38
C THR A 138 12.81 -2.59 6.51
N GLU A 139 12.22 -2.10 7.60
CA GLU A 139 10.77 -2.15 7.80
C GLU A 139 10.02 -1.32 6.74
N LEU A 140 10.51 -0.12 6.42
CA LEU A 140 9.94 0.72 5.37
C LEU A 140 9.95 0.02 4.01
N LYS A 141 11.02 -0.75 3.71
CA LYS A 141 11.08 -1.57 2.50
C LYS A 141 9.96 -2.61 2.47
N ASP A 142 9.70 -3.30 3.57
CA ASP A 142 8.65 -4.32 3.65
C ASP A 142 7.25 -3.69 3.50
N LEU A 143 7.02 -2.54 4.11
CA LEU A 143 5.78 -1.76 3.96
C LEU A 143 5.59 -1.28 2.51
N LYS A 144 6.66 -0.86 1.82
CA LYS A 144 6.64 -0.53 0.39
C LYS A 144 6.31 -1.73 -0.49
N LEU A 145 6.85 -2.90 -0.17
CA LEU A 145 6.52 -4.14 -0.87
C LEU A 145 5.03 -4.46 -0.73
N GLU A 146 4.49 -4.36 0.47
CA GLU A 146 3.06 -4.60 0.74
C GLU A 146 2.18 -3.60 -0.01
N PHE A 147 2.44 -2.30 0.13
CA PHE A 147 1.67 -1.26 -0.56
C PHE A 147 1.68 -1.42 -2.08
N ASN A 148 2.86 -1.58 -2.70
CA ASN A 148 2.94 -1.74 -4.15
C ASN A 148 2.24 -3.01 -4.63
N SER A 149 2.30 -4.10 -3.85
CA SER A 149 1.55 -5.32 -4.15
C SER A 149 0.04 -5.09 -4.13
N LYS A 150 -0.48 -4.36 -3.13
CA LYS A 150 -1.91 -4.02 -3.03
C LYS A 150 -2.37 -3.10 -4.15
N MET A 151 -1.56 -2.11 -4.53
CA MET A 151 -1.85 -1.26 -5.69
C MET A 151 -1.93 -2.09 -6.99
N ALA A 152 -0.97 -2.98 -7.22
CA ALA A 152 -0.98 -3.87 -8.38
C ALA A 152 -2.24 -4.77 -8.42
N GLU A 153 -2.61 -5.36 -7.27
CA GLU A 153 -3.84 -6.16 -7.14
C GLU A 153 -5.10 -5.34 -7.44
N GLY A 154 -5.15 -4.10 -6.98
CA GLY A 154 -6.26 -3.18 -7.22
C GLY A 154 -6.41 -2.85 -8.72
N HIS A 155 -5.31 -2.47 -9.38
CA HIS A 155 -5.31 -2.22 -10.82
C HIS A 155 -5.62 -3.49 -11.62
N TYR A 156 -5.14 -4.66 -11.20
CA TYR A 156 -5.52 -5.94 -11.81
C TYR A 156 -7.04 -6.17 -11.77
N ARG A 157 -7.68 -5.96 -10.61
CA ARG A 157 -9.14 -6.11 -10.47
C ARG A 157 -9.91 -5.17 -11.39
N ASN A 158 -9.46 -3.93 -11.56
CA ASN A 158 -10.12 -2.98 -12.44
C ASN A 158 -9.91 -3.35 -13.91
N TRP A 159 -8.69 -3.76 -14.27
CA TRP A 159 -8.41 -4.22 -15.61
C TRP A 159 -9.25 -5.45 -16.02
N ILE A 160 -9.43 -6.45 -15.18
CA ILE A 160 -10.25 -7.62 -15.53
C ILE A 160 -11.75 -7.30 -15.72
N LYS A 161 -12.25 -6.17 -15.17
CA LYS A 161 -13.61 -5.70 -15.42
C LYS A 161 -13.73 -5.09 -16.84
N ASN A 162 -12.67 -4.47 -17.33
CA ASN A 162 -12.57 -3.89 -18.66
C ASN A 162 -11.18 -4.16 -19.26
N THR A 163 -11.02 -5.31 -19.92
CA THR A 163 -9.73 -5.75 -20.49
C THR A 163 -9.25 -4.93 -21.69
N GLU A 164 -10.06 -3.99 -22.17
CA GLU A 164 -9.69 -3.03 -23.21
C GLU A 164 -9.01 -1.79 -22.64
N ASP A 165 -9.17 -1.55 -21.35
CA ASP A 165 -8.53 -0.47 -20.63
C ASP A 165 -7.05 -0.79 -20.37
N ASN A 166 -6.20 -0.27 -21.24
CA ASN A 166 -4.76 -0.42 -21.10
C ASN A 166 -4.16 0.38 -19.93
N HIS A 167 -4.88 1.35 -19.37
CA HIS A 167 -4.40 2.16 -18.25
C HIS A 167 -4.19 1.29 -17.01
N HIS A 168 -5.23 0.61 -16.55
CA HIS A 168 -5.11 -0.29 -15.40
C HIS A 168 -4.18 -1.48 -15.65
N TYR A 169 -4.11 -2.00 -16.89
CA TYR A 169 -3.12 -3.01 -17.23
C TYR A 169 -1.69 -2.49 -17.03
N SER A 170 -1.39 -1.29 -17.54
CA SER A 170 -0.06 -0.69 -17.45
C SER A 170 0.34 -0.39 -16.01
N LEU A 171 -0.58 0.16 -15.20
CA LEU A 171 -0.34 0.43 -13.78
C LEU A 171 -0.13 -0.86 -12.97
N CYS A 172 -0.88 -1.92 -13.28
CA CYS A 172 -0.66 -3.22 -12.65
C CYS A 172 0.79 -3.73 -12.88
N LEU A 173 1.28 -3.65 -14.13
CA LEU A 173 2.66 -4.01 -14.44
C LEU A 173 3.67 -3.11 -13.74
N GLU A 174 3.42 -1.81 -13.70
CA GLU A 174 4.29 -0.83 -13.05
C GLU A 174 4.45 -1.12 -11.55
N TYR A 175 3.35 -1.31 -10.83
CA TYR A 175 3.41 -1.56 -9.40
C TYR A 175 4.06 -2.91 -9.06
N TYR A 176 3.80 -3.99 -9.80
CA TYR A 176 4.56 -5.24 -9.61
C TYR A 176 6.04 -5.06 -9.95
N SER A 177 6.39 -4.23 -10.93
CA SER A 177 7.79 -3.90 -11.23
C SER A 177 8.47 -3.15 -10.09
N LYS A 178 7.74 -2.25 -9.39
CA LYS A 178 8.24 -1.61 -8.16
C LYS A 178 8.51 -2.63 -7.04
N VAL A 179 7.65 -3.66 -6.91
CA VAL A 179 7.91 -4.78 -5.97
C VAL A 179 9.19 -5.50 -6.36
N LEU A 180 9.39 -5.85 -7.64
CA LEU A 180 10.59 -6.56 -8.09
C LEU A 180 11.86 -5.71 -8.02
N ALA A 181 11.76 -4.39 -8.09
CA ALA A 181 12.90 -3.49 -7.85
C ALA A 181 13.38 -3.53 -6.40
N LEU A 182 12.48 -3.78 -5.44
CA LEU A 182 12.80 -3.93 -4.02
C LEU A 182 13.24 -5.37 -3.67
N ASP A 183 12.61 -6.37 -4.30
CA ASP A 183 12.89 -7.79 -4.13
C ASP A 183 12.66 -8.55 -5.44
N ASN A 184 13.71 -8.76 -6.22
CA ASN A 184 13.65 -9.40 -7.54
C ASN A 184 13.25 -10.89 -7.50
N ARG A 185 13.27 -11.50 -6.31
CA ARG A 185 12.82 -12.89 -6.09
C ARG A 185 11.44 -12.97 -5.47
N ASN A 186 10.74 -11.86 -5.35
CA ASN A 186 9.39 -11.86 -4.79
C ASN A 186 8.48 -12.80 -5.57
N CYS A 187 8.06 -13.85 -4.89
CA CYS A 187 7.27 -14.93 -5.47
C CYS A 187 5.95 -14.44 -6.06
N THR A 188 5.21 -13.68 -5.28
CA THR A 188 3.87 -13.20 -5.65
C THR A 188 3.95 -12.25 -6.84
N ALA A 189 4.89 -11.32 -6.84
CA ALA A 189 5.04 -10.36 -7.93
C ALA A 189 5.45 -11.04 -9.24
N ASN A 190 6.41 -11.97 -9.21
CA ASN A 190 6.82 -12.74 -10.38
C ASN A 190 5.65 -13.57 -10.92
N LEU A 191 4.95 -14.29 -10.05
CA LEU A 191 3.81 -15.12 -10.46
C LEU A 191 2.69 -14.27 -11.10
N ASN A 192 2.34 -13.15 -10.46
CA ASN A 192 1.28 -12.28 -10.94
C ASN A 192 1.65 -11.56 -12.24
N LEU A 193 2.90 -11.10 -12.41
CA LEU A 193 3.37 -10.54 -13.69
C LEU A 193 3.28 -11.57 -14.82
N ALA A 194 3.59 -12.83 -14.55
CA ALA A 194 3.41 -13.90 -15.54
C ALA A 194 1.93 -14.08 -15.89
N ILE A 195 1.05 -14.11 -14.89
CA ILE A 195 -0.41 -14.26 -15.09
C ILE A 195 -0.99 -13.07 -15.86
N VAL A 196 -0.65 -11.84 -15.48
CA VAL A 196 -1.17 -10.61 -16.11
C VAL A 196 -0.78 -10.57 -17.58
N ASN A 197 0.49 -10.80 -17.92
CA ASN A 197 0.96 -10.83 -19.31
C ASN A 197 0.32 -11.97 -20.10
N TYR A 198 0.24 -13.17 -19.52
CA TYR A 198 -0.42 -14.31 -20.17
C TYR A 198 -1.90 -14.01 -20.45
N ASN A 199 -2.62 -13.50 -19.45
CA ASN A 199 -4.05 -13.17 -19.61
C ASN A 199 -4.27 -12.10 -20.67
N GLN A 200 -3.43 -11.06 -20.75
CA GLN A 200 -3.53 -10.05 -21.80
C GLN A 200 -3.39 -10.68 -23.19
N GLY A 201 -2.43 -11.58 -23.41
CA GLY A 201 -2.29 -12.29 -24.66
C GLY A 201 -3.53 -13.13 -24.99
N VAL A 202 -4.10 -13.83 -24.00
CA VAL A 202 -5.33 -14.61 -24.16
C VAL A 202 -6.53 -13.71 -24.50
N TYR A 203 -6.70 -12.57 -23.82
CA TYR A 203 -7.78 -11.62 -24.11
C TYR A 203 -7.70 -11.05 -25.54
N MET A 204 -6.48 -10.75 -26.00
CA MET A 204 -6.27 -10.30 -27.38
C MET A 204 -6.74 -11.36 -28.39
N ILE A 205 -6.35 -12.62 -28.21
CA ILE A 205 -6.78 -13.72 -29.11
C ILE A 205 -8.30 -13.94 -29.07
N ARG A 206 -8.94 -13.80 -27.91
CA ARG A 206 -10.39 -13.95 -27.77
C ARG A 206 -11.21 -12.91 -28.51
N LYS A 207 -10.62 -11.77 -28.93
CA LYS A 207 -11.25 -10.75 -29.74
C LYS A 207 -11.33 -11.16 -31.21
N ILE A 208 -10.59 -12.17 -31.64
CA ILE A 208 -10.64 -12.68 -33.01
C ILE A 208 -12.02 -13.30 -33.25
N GLY A 209 -12.75 -12.77 -34.24
CA GLY A 209 -14.06 -13.23 -34.65
C GLY A 209 -14.11 -13.55 -36.14
N ALA A 210 -15.25 -14.03 -36.59
CA ALA A 210 -15.44 -14.41 -38.00
C ALA A 210 -15.30 -13.24 -39.00
N GLN A 211 -15.41 -12.00 -38.53
CA GLN A 211 -15.28 -10.77 -39.33
C GLN A 211 -13.90 -10.12 -39.24
N THR A 212 -12.97 -10.71 -38.50
CA THR A 212 -11.59 -10.19 -38.38
C THR A 212 -10.87 -10.39 -39.69
N ASP A 213 -10.36 -9.31 -40.30
CA ASP A 213 -9.60 -9.42 -41.53
C ASP A 213 -8.21 -10.05 -41.30
N MET A 214 -7.54 -10.45 -42.41
CA MET A 214 -6.28 -11.17 -42.35
C MET A 214 -5.15 -10.33 -41.71
N MET A 215 -5.11 -9.01 -41.94
CA MET A 215 -4.07 -8.15 -41.43
C MET A 215 -4.25 -7.94 -39.93
N ASP A 216 -5.49 -7.72 -39.48
CA ASP A 216 -5.82 -7.62 -38.05
C ASP A 216 -5.55 -8.94 -37.32
N LEU A 217 -5.88 -10.08 -37.93
CA LEU A 217 -5.59 -11.41 -37.40
C LEU A 217 -4.09 -11.58 -37.11
N ILE A 218 -3.24 -11.26 -38.09
CA ILE A 218 -1.78 -11.35 -37.96
C ILE A 218 -1.29 -10.41 -36.87
N SER A 219 -1.76 -9.15 -36.85
CA SER A 219 -1.39 -8.16 -35.86
C SER A 219 -1.76 -8.60 -34.45
N ILE A 220 -2.97 -9.09 -34.23
CA ILE A 220 -3.42 -9.59 -32.92
C ILE A 220 -2.59 -10.79 -32.47
N GLN A 221 -2.29 -11.73 -33.36
CA GLN A 221 -1.45 -12.88 -33.05
C GLN A 221 -0.04 -12.46 -32.63
N ASP A 222 0.60 -11.56 -33.39
CA ASP A 222 1.94 -11.07 -33.10
C ASP A 222 2.01 -10.36 -31.74
N GLU A 223 1.05 -9.50 -31.46
CA GLU A 223 0.96 -8.81 -30.17
C GLU A 223 0.71 -9.79 -29.00
N SER A 224 -0.15 -10.80 -29.20
CA SER A 224 -0.39 -11.84 -28.20
C SER A 224 0.88 -12.63 -27.90
N VAL A 225 1.63 -13.00 -28.92
CA VAL A 225 2.92 -13.70 -28.78
C VAL A 225 3.94 -12.84 -28.00
N LYS A 226 3.97 -11.52 -28.22
CA LYS A 226 4.80 -10.61 -27.43
C LYS A 226 4.44 -10.66 -25.95
N LYS A 227 3.14 -10.70 -25.62
CA LYS A 227 2.66 -10.81 -24.23
C LYS A 227 3.05 -12.16 -23.60
N PHE A 228 2.88 -13.28 -24.32
CA PHE A 228 3.31 -14.58 -23.84
C PHE A 228 4.83 -14.66 -23.64
N LYS A 229 5.63 -14.06 -24.54
CA LYS A 229 7.09 -13.96 -24.37
C LYS A 229 7.46 -13.13 -23.15
N ALA A 230 6.74 -12.03 -22.88
CA ALA A 230 6.94 -11.22 -21.70
C ALA A 230 6.60 -11.96 -20.38
N ALA A 231 5.67 -12.91 -20.42
CA ALA A 231 5.29 -13.72 -19.25
C ALA A 231 6.38 -14.75 -18.85
N ILE A 232 7.17 -15.26 -19.82
CA ILE A 232 8.12 -16.38 -19.59
C ILE A 232 9.13 -16.10 -18.48
N PRO A 233 9.89 -15.00 -18.48
CA PRO A 233 10.94 -14.80 -17.47
C PRO A 233 10.36 -14.75 -16.07
N TYR A 234 9.18 -14.13 -15.88
CA TYR A 234 8.50 -14.06 -14.61
C TYR A 234 7.98 -15.44 -14.16
N ALA A 235 7.39 -16.21 -15.08
CA ALA A 235 6.92 -17.56 -14.78
C ALA A 235 8.10 -18.49 -14.37
N GLN A 236 9.24 -18.39 -15.04
CA GLN A 236 10.45 -19.14 -14.71
C GLN A 236 11.02 -18.71 -13.35
N GLN A 237 11.06 -17.39 -13.08
CA GLN A 237 11.56 -16.88 -11.81
C GLN A 237 10.64 -17.31 -10.65
N ALA A 238 9.33 -17.24 -10.81
CA ALA A 238 8.37 -17.73 -9.82
C ALA A 238 8.54 -19.23 -9.59
N PHE A 239 8.71 -20.02 -10.66
CA PHE A 239 8.93 -21.45 -10.56
C PHE A 239 10.22 -21.82 -9.83
N ALA A 240 11.29 -21.04 -10.02
CA ALA A 240 12.59 -21.26 -9.40
C ALA A 240 12.68 -20.79 -7.95
N SER A 241 12.02 -19.68 -7.61
CA SER A 241 12.16 -19.01 -6.32
C SER A 241 11.07 -19.36 -5.30
N CYS A 242 9.90 -19.78 -5.77
CA CYS A 242 8.77 -20.08 -4.90
C CYS A 242 8.76 -21.53 -4.43
N ALA A 243 8.12 -21.75 -3.29
CA ALA A 243 7.75 -23.10 -2.90
C ALA A 243 6.93 -23.77 -4.02
N PRO A 244 7.22 -25.01 -4.38
CA PRO A 244 6.50 -25.70 -5.45
C PRO A 244 5.00 -25.75 -5.17
N SER A 245 4.21 -25.24 -6.10
CA SER A 245 2.74 -25.25 -6.04
C SER A 245 2.12 -25.63 -7.37
N SER A 246 0.91 -26.18 -7.37
CA SER A 246 0.19 -26.49 -8.60
C SER A 246 -0.03 -25.25 -9.45
N THR A 247 -0.14 -24.07 -8.85
CA THR A 247 -0.31 -22.80 -9.55
C THR A 247 0.95 -22.43 -10.33
N ASN A 248 2.14 -22.51 -9.72
CA ASN A 248 3.40 -22.19 -10.39
C ASN A 248 3.63 -23.10 -11.62
N TYR A 249 3.34 -24.41 -11.46
CA TYR A 249 3.39 -25.36 -12.59
C TYR A 249 2.40 -24.98 -13.68
N LYS A 250 1.13 -24.69 -13.32
CA LYS A 250 0.09 -24.34 -14.32
C LYS A 250 0.46 -23.08 -15.10
N VAL A 251 0.93 -22.03 -14.43
CA VAL A 251 1.29 -20.78 -15.11
C VAL A 251 2.43 -21.03 -16.09
N LEU A 252 3.51 -21.69 -15.69
CA LEU A 252 4.64 -21.98 -16.57
C LEU A 252 4.23 -22.92 -17.72
N MET A 253 3.40 -23.92 -17.47
CA MET A 253 2.85 -24.81 -18.48
C MET A 253 2.03 -24.04 -19.55
N PHE A 254 1.09 -23.21 -19.11
CA PHE A 254 0.21 -22.50 -20.06
C PHE A 254 0.97 -21.47 -20.90
N VAL A 255 1.94 -20.78 -20.32
CA VAL A 255 2.79 -19.85 -21.07
C VAL A 255 3.62 -20.61 -22.13
N ASN A 256 4.22 -21.76 -21.79
CA ASN A 256 4.95 -22.58 -22.74
C ASN A 256 4.04 -23.10 -23.85
N ARG A 257 2.84 -23.58 -23.52
CA ARG A 257 1.86 -24.03 -24.50
C ARG A 257 1.43 -22.91 -25.46
N ALA A 258 1.17 -21.72 -24.95
CA ALA A 258 0.82 -20.56 -25.77
C ALA A 258 1.93 -20.14 -26.75
N LEU A 259 3.17 -20.45 -26.42
CA LEU A 259 4.35 -20.24 -27.27
C LEU A 259 4.70 -21.43 -28.17
N GLY A 260 3.85 -22.47 -28.24
CA GLY A 260 4.10 -23.67 -29.04
C GLY A 260 5.27 -24.55 -28.53
N ARG A 261 5.72 -24.39 -27.30
CA ARG A 261 6.79 -25.18 -26.68
C ARG A 261 6.23 -26.47 -26.08
N GLU A 262 5.74 -27.34 -26.95
CA GLU A 262 4.96 -28.53 -26.57
C GLU A 262 5.75 -29.52 -25.70
N GLU A 263 7.03 -29.73 -25.98
CA GLU A 263 7.89 -30.64 -25.21
C GLU A 263 7.99 -30.19 -23.73
N GLU A 264 8.25 -28.90 -23.52
CA GLU A 264 8.35 -28.32 -22.19
C GLU A 264 7.01 -28.35 -21.44
N TYR A 265 5.90 -28.05 -22.16
CA TYR A 265 4.56 -28.19 -21.62
C TYR A 265 4.30 -29.62 -21.11
N LEU A 266 4.59 -30.64 -21.94
CA LEU A 266 4.36 -32.05 -21.59
C LEU A 266 5.26 -32.51 -20.42
N ARG A 267 6.52 -32.06 -20.39
CA ARG A 267 7.44 -32.32 -19.27
C ARG A 267 6.88 -31.79 -17.95
N LEU A 268 6.53 -30.51 -17.91
CA LEU A 268 5.97 -29.83 -16.74
C LEU A 268 4.64 -30.47 -16.29
N LYS A 269 3.80 -30.87 -17.24
CA LYS A 269 2.54 -31.56 -16.97
C LYS A 269 2.77 -32.88 -16.23
N LYS A 270 3.68 -33.71 -16.73
CA LYS A 270 4.04 -35.00 -16.13
C LYS A 270 4.61 -34.81 -14.71
N GLU A 271 5.48 -33.82 -14.51
CA GLU A 271 6.05 -33.51 -13.21
C GLU A 271 4.99 -33.02 -12.21
N SER A 272 4.09 -32.13 -12.64
CA SER A 272 2.98 -31.63 -11.84
C SER A 272 2.02 -32.76 -11.41
N GLU A 273 1.69 -33.65 -12.35
CA GLU A 273 0.81 -34.78 -12.06
C GLU A 273 1.45 -35.74 -11.04
N LYS A 274 2.75 -36.01 -11.18
CA LYS A 274 3.48 -36.83 -10.20
C LYS A 274 3.52 -36.19 -8.81
N LYS A 275 3.63 -34.86 -8.75
CA LYS A 275 3.84 -34.13 -7.48
C LYS A 275 2.54 -33.80 -6.75
N PHE A 276 1.44 -33.53 -7.46
CA PHE A 276 0.21 -33.00 -6.87
C PHE A 276 -1.04 -33.88 -7.07
N LYS A 277 -0.97 -35.02 -7.82
CA LYS A 277 -2.09 -35.97 -7.95
C LYS A 277 -1.97 -37.17 -7.00
N SER A 278 -0.93 -37.23 -6.16
CA SER A 278 -0.70 -38.34 -5.22
C SER A 278 -1.34 -38.10 -3.85
N ASN A 279 -2.35 -37.23 -3.77
CA ASN A 279 -3.17 -37.06 -2.55
C ASN A 279 -4.63 -37.15 -2.89
#